data_186e3ef2e2d3e6913350e79825643200
#
_entry.id   186e3ef2e2d3e6913350e79825643200
#
_cell.length_a   1.000
_cell.length_b   1.000
_cell.length_c   1.000
_cell.angle_alpha   90.00
_cell.angle_beta   90.00
_cell.angle_gamma   90.00
#
_symmetry.space_group_name_H-M   'P 1'
#
loop_
_entity.id
_entity.type
_entity.pdbx_description
1 polymer ?
#
loop_
_entity_poly.entity_id
_entity_poly.type
_entity_poly.pdbx_seq_one_letter_code
_entity_poly.pdbx_strand_id
1 'polypeptide(L)'
;MAEKVKQYRLPDDPITLDELKSFLWAAATHLRGQIDAAGYKEYIFPLLFFKRISDVYDEQFEGFVCEGGVEYAGMQVEDLPIRIPDGAHWRDVREVTENVGNKLVEAFIAIEQANPAKEMDGRKIGGLEGIFGPKDGWTNKAKMPDNIITSLIEDFSKYTLSLKACPADEMGQAYEYLVGKFADDAGNTAQEFYTNRTVVQLMAEILQPQPNESIYDPTCGSGGMLVKCLDYLRNKGAEWQSVQVFGQEVNGLTSSIARMNLYLNGVEDFSIACADTLEH
;
A
#
# COMPACT_ATOMS: atom_id res chain seq x y z
N MET A 1 -8.10 -20.72 15.95
CA MET A 1 -7.95 -19.45 15.23
C MET A 1 -8.66 -18.28 15.89
N ALA A 2 -9.97 -18.34 16.17
CA ALA A 2 -10.70 -17.22 16.81
C ALA A 2 -10.14 -16.75 18.19
N GLU A 3 -9.57 -17.66 18.99
CA GLU A 3 -8.95 -17.29 20.28
C GLU A 3 -7.58 -16.59 20.12
N LYS A 4 -6.80 -16.93 19.08
CA LYS A 4 -5.52 -16.26 18.80
C LYS A 4 -5.73 -14.84 18.25
N VAL A 5 -6.76 -14.60 17.44
CA VAL A 5 -7.09 -13.29 16.90
C VAL A 5 -7.41 -12.28 18.01
N LYS A 6 -8.14 -12.71 19.06
CA LYS A 6 -8.45 -11.83 20.20
C LYS A 6 -7.24 -11.37 21.02
N GLN A 7 -6.13 -12.13 21.00
CA GLN A 7 -4.97 -11.87 21.88
C GLN A 7 -4.05 -10.75 21.33
N TYR A 8 -4.16 -10.39 20.02
CA TYR A 8 -3.29 -9.42 19.36
C TYR A 8 -4.00 -8.17 18.85
N ARG A 9 -5.28 -7.99 19.22
CA ARG A 9 -6.06 -6.84 18.81
C ARG A 9 -5.62 -5.61 19.56
N LEU A 10 -5.00 -4.65 18.88
CA LEU A 10 -4.89 -3.27 19.34
C LEU A 10 -6.29 -2.64 19.33
N PRO A 11 -6.60 -1.71 20.26
CA PRO A 11 -7.92 -1.07 20.29
C PRO A 11 -8.23 -0.46 18.91
N ASP A 12 -9.48 -0.59 18.47
CA ASP A 12 -10.04 0.03 17.26
C ASP A 12 -10.23 1.55 17.42
N ASP A 13 -9.40 2.19 18.23
CA ASP A 13 -9.44 3.64 18.39
C ASP A 13 -9.04 4.28 17.06
N PRO A 14 -9.87 5.17 16.51
CA PRO A 14 -9.55 5.87 15.29
C PRO A 14 -8.23 6.64 15.45
N ILE A 15 -7.34 6.51 14.47
CA ILE A 15 -6.13 7.34 14.40
C ILE A 15 -6.45 8.57 13.54
N THR A 16 -6.14 9.75 14.05
CA THR A 16 -6.30 10.97 13.25
C THR A 16 -5.26 11.06 12.16
N LEU A 17 -5.57 11.75 11.06
CA LEU A 17 -4.64 11.94 9.94
C LEU A 17 -3.30 12.55 10.38
N ASP A 18 -3.29 13.48 11.32
CA ASP A 18 -2.06 14.12 11.79
C ASP A 18 -1.22 13.18 12.68
N GLU A 19 -1.86 12.35 13.51
CA GLU A 19 -1.19 11.30 14.26
C GLU A 19 -0.60 10.25 13.32
N LEU A 20 -1.37 9.83 12.30
CA LEU A 20 -0.92 8.89 11.28
C LEU A 20 0.31 9.42 10.53
N LYS A 21 0.28 10.66 10.05
CA LYS A 21 1.42 11.31 9.39
C LYS A 21 2.66 11.38 10.30
N SER A 22 2.45 11.77 11.56
CA SER A 22 3.52 11.90 12.55
C SER A 22 4.15 10.54 12.87
N PHE A 23 3.32 9.53 13.04
CA PHE A 23 3.72 8.14 13.28
C PHE A 23 4.53 7.58 12.11
N LEU A 24 4.03 7.69 10.89
CA LEU A 24 4.69 7.15 9.70
C LEU A 24 6.06 7.84 9.46
N TRP A 25 6.13 9.14 9.69
CA TRP A 25 7.39 9.87 9.61
C TRP A 25 8.37 9.46 10.71
N ALA A 26 7.90 9.24 11.94
CA ALA A 26 8.72 8.76 13.04
C ALA A 26 9.28 7.36 12.74
N ALA A 27 8.47 6.43 12.23
CA ALA A 27 8.93 5.11 11.81
C ALA A 27 10.02 5.19 10.73
N ALA A 28 9.85 6.06 9.73
CA ALA A 28 10.86 6.29 8.70
C ALA A 28 12.18 6.81 9.28
N THR A 29 12.13 7.68 10.29
CA THR A 29 13.34 8.23 10.90
C THR A 29 14.18 7.22 11.70
N HIS A 30 13.63 6.06 12.07
CA HIS A 30 14.39 4.97 12.68
C HIS A 30 15.43 4.35 11.73
N LEU A 31 15.24 4.50 10.42
CA LEU A 31 16.24 4.08 9.42
C LEU A 31 17.41 5.05 9.29
N ARG A 32 17.34 6.22 9.94
CA ARG A 32 18.39 7.24 9.87
C ARG A 32 19.71 6.71 10.44
N GLY A 33 20.77 6.86 9.65
CA GLY A 33 22.11 6.37 10.01
C GLY A 33 22.39 4.90 9.62
N GLN A 34 21.36 4.15 9.20
CA GLN A 34 21.52 2.80 8.66
C GLN A 34 21.40 2.80 7.13
N ILE A 35 20.50 3.61 6.61
CA ILE A 35 20.16 3.71 5.20
C ILE A 35 20.12 5.20 4.82
N ASP A 36 20.47 5.52 3.59
CA ASP A 36 20.32 6.88 3.05
C ASP A 36 18.84 7.26 2.95
N ALA A 37 18.52 8.53 3.13
CA ALA A 37 17.14 9.02 3.10
C ALA A 37 16.40 8.62 1.80
N ALA A 38 17.08 8.61 0.67
CA ALA A 38 16.53 8.15 -0.61
C ALA A 38 16.10 6.68 -0.59
N GLY A 39 16.71 5.86 0.26
CA GLY A 39 16.42 4.43 0.41
C GLY A 39 15.27 4.11 1.37
N TYR A 40 14.79 5.06 2.22
CA TYR A 40 13.73 4.79 3.21
C TYR A 40 12.46 4.24 2.54
N LYS A 41 12.13 4.74 1.37
CA LYS A 41 10.95 4.34 0.60
C LYS A 41 10.92 2.84 0.28
N GLU A 42 12.10 2.23 0.07
CA GLU A 42 12.21 0.79 -0.24
C GLU A 42 11.75 -0.12 0.91
N TYR A 43 11.72 0.41 2.15
CA TYR A 43 11.35 -0.34 3.35
C TYR A 43 10.02 0.15 3.95
N ILE A 44 9.79 1.44 3.99
CA ILE A 44 8.61 2.01 4.67
C ILE A 44 7.32 1.73 3.88
N PHE A 45 7.32 1.91 2.55
CA PHE A 45 6.11 1.68 1.77
C PHE A 45 5.67 0.21 1.73
N PRO A 46 6.56 -0.79 1.53
CA PRO A 46 6.18 -2.19 1.63
C PRO A 46 5.64 -2.57 3.01
N LEU A 47 6.26 -2.09 4.11
CA LEU A 47 5.76 -2.36 5.46
C LEU A 47 4.41 -1.72 5.73
N LEU A 48 4.22 -0.46 5.33
CA LEU A 48 2.94 0.22 5.48
C LEU A 48 1.83 -0.51 4.71
N PHE A 49 2.10 -0.87 3.47
CA PHE A 49 1.16 -1.61 2.64
C PHE A 49 0.84 -2.98 3.26
N PHE A 50 1.87 -3.75 3.64
CA PHE A 50 1.70 -5.05 4.30
C PHE A 50 0.88 -4.94 5.59
N LYS A 51 1.19 -3.98 6.46
CA LYS A 51 0.43 -3.73 7.68
C LYS A 51 -1.03 -3.44 7.38
N ARG A 52 -1.29 -2.52 6.43
CA ARG A 52 -2.64 -2.13 6.03
C ARG A 52 -3.46 -3.30 5.51
N ILE A 53 -2.94 -4.04 4.53
CA ILE A 53 -3.70 -5.15 3.94
C ILE A 53 -3.95 -6.27 4.95
N SER A 54 -3.00 -6.52 5.86
CA SER A 54 -3.14 -7.50 6.93
C SER A 54 -4.23 -7.10 7.93
N ASP A 55 -4.24 -5.83 8.37
CA ASP A 55 -5.24 -5.34 9.31
C ASP A 55 -6.65 -5.28 8.69
N VAL A 56 -6.76 -4.90 7.43
CA VAL A 56 -8.04 -4.88 6.70
C VAL A 56 -8.58 -6.30 6.53
N TYR A 57 -7.73 -7.24 6.14
CA TYR A 57 -8.12 -8.64 6.01
C TYR A 57 -8.61 -9.21 7.36
N ASP A 58 -7.85 -8.98 8.43
CA ASP A 58 -8.22 -9.46 9.77
C ASP A 58 -9.54 -8.84 10.25
N GLU A 59 -9.79 -7.54 9.99
CA GLU A 59 -11.06 -6.88 10.29
C GLU A 59 -12.23 -7.50 9.52
N GLN A 60 -12.08 -7.74 8.23
CA GLN A 60 -13.11 -8.35 7.38
C GLN A 60 -13.40 -9.79 7.80
N PHE A 61 -12.34 -10.58 8.07
CA PHE A 61 -12.49 -11.94 8.57
C PHE A 61 -13.27 -11.98 9.90
N GLU A 62 -12.94 -11.10 10.85
CA GLU A 62 -13.69 -10.99 12.12
C GLU A 62 -15.15 -10.60 11.89
N GLY A 63 -15.43 -9.70 10.94
CA GLY A 63 -16.80 -9.34 10.55
C GLY A 63 -17.58 -10.57 10.10
N PHE A 64 -17.03 -11.36 9.18
CA PHE A 64 -17.66 -12.59 8.71
C PHE A 64 -17.83 -13.65 9.82
N VAL A 65 -16.85 -13.75 10.75
CA VAL A 65 -17.00 -14.64 11.91
C VAL A 65 -18.19 -14.24 12.79
N CYS A 66 -18.40 -12.94 12.98
CA CYS A 66 -19.55 -12.42 13.73
C CYS A 66 -20.89 -12.70 13.02
N GLU A 67 -20.92 -12.72 11.69
CA GLU A 67 -22.12 -12.96 10.88
C GLU A 67 -22.50 -14.44 10.82
N GLY A 68 -21.55 -15.35 10.57
CA GLY A 68 -21.86 -16.75 10.30
C GLY A 68 -20.88 -17.79 10.89
N GLY A 69 -19.93 -17.35 11.72
CA GLY A 69 -18.92 -18.23 12.33
C GLY A 69 -17.70 -18.46 11.44
N VAL A 70 -16.73 -19.24 11.96
CA VAL A 70 -15.40 -19.43 11.34
C VAL A 70 -15.48 -20.11 9.97
N GLU A 71 -16.36 -21.11 9.79
CA GLU A 71 -16.51 -21.79 8.50
C GLU A 71 -17.08 -20.86 7.42
N TYR A 72 -18.06 -20.03 7.79
CA TYR A 72 -18.61 -19.01 6.91
C TYR A 72 -17.55 -17.99 6.54
N ALA A 73 -16.81 -17.48 7.51
CA ALA A 73 -15.72 -16.55 7.25
C ALA A 73 -14.67 -17.13 6.30
N GLY A 74 -14.30 -18.41 6.49
CA GLY A 74 -13.36 -19.11 5.60
C GLY A 74 -13.81 -19.17 4.13
N MET A 75 -15.13 -19.22 3.87
CA MET A 75 -15.67 -19.16 2.52
C MET A 75 -15.67 -17.73 1.96
N GLN A 76 -16.04 -16.74 2.79
CA GLN A 76 -16.17 -15.34 2.35
C GLN A 76 -14.83 -14.70 2.02
N VAL A 77 -13.75 -15.06 2.72
CA VAL A 77 -12.41 -14.50 2.43
C VAL A 77 -11.85 -14.90 1.07
N GLU A 78 -12.41 -15.94 0.43
CA GLU A 78 -12.05 -16.30 -0.94
C GLU A 78 -12.45 -15.23 -1.97
N ASP A 79 -13.46 -14.43 -1.65
CA ASP A 79 -13.99 -13.37 -2.50
C ASP A 79 -13.39 -11.97 -2.17
N LEU A 80 -12.49 -11.89 -1.17
CA LEU A 80 -11.85 -10.63 -0.83
C LEU A 80 -10.92 -10.16 -1.96
N PRO A 81 -10.82 -8.82 -2.16
CA PRO A 81 -9.94 -8.23 -3.17
C PRO A 81 -8.47 -8.62 -2.99
N ILE A 82 -8.03 -8.74 -1.74
CA ILE A 82 -6.68 -9.16 -1.38
C ILE A 82 -6.75 -10.33 -0.42
N ARG A 83 -6.07 -11.42 -0.79
CA ARG A 83 -5.95 -12.63 0.04
C ARG A 83 -4.63 -12.63 0.79
N ILE A 84 -4.67 -13.01 2.05
CA ILE A 84 -3.48 -13.21 2.87
C ILE A 84 -3.43 -14.68 3.30
N PRO A 85 -2.47 -15.46 2.80
CA PRO A 85 -2.33 -16.86 3.17
C PRO A 85 -1.99 -17.03 4.65
N ASP A 86 -2.38 -18.19 5.22
CA ASP A 86 -1.98 -18.60 6.57
C ASP A 86 -0.45 -18.55 6.72
N GLY A 87 0.01 -17.95 7.82
CA GLY A 87 1.43 -17.75 8.10
C GLY A 87 2.07 -16.55 7.41
N ALA A 88 1.30 -15.77 6.61
CA ALA A 88 1.75 -14.54 5.95
C ALA A 88 1.08 -13.27 6.48
N HIS A 89 0.39 -13.34 7.62
CA HIS A 89 -0.19 -12.17 8.28
C HIS A 89 0.87 -11.35 9.02
N TRP A 90 0.56 -10.09 9.29
CA TRP A 90 1.42 -9.21 10.10
C TRP A 90 1.80 -9.83 11.44
N ARG A 91 0.83 -10.45 12.13
CA ARG A 91 1.05 -11.15 13.41
C ARG A 91 2.07 -12.29 13.31
N ASP A 92 2.04 -13.05 12.20
CA ASP A 92 2.94 -14.19 12.01
C ASP A 92 4.40 -13.75 11.83
N VAL A 93 4.61 -12.59 11.20
CA VAL A 93 5.95 -11.98 11.08
C VAL A 93 6.40 -11.38 12.41
N ARG A 94 5.50 -10.72 13.13
CA ARG A 94 5.80 -10.08 14.42
C ARG A 94 6.22 -11.09 15.51
N GLU A 95 5.69 -12.31 15.48
CA GLU A 95 6.04 -13.37 16.47
C GLU A 95 7.47 -13.92 16.29
N VAL A 96 8.12 -13.65 15.16
CA VAL A 96 9.46 -14.17 14.85
C VAL A 96 10.53 -13.28 15.46
N THR A 97 11.49 -13.88 16.17
CA THR A 97 12.58 -13.18 16.87
C THR A 97 13.93 -13.29 16.18
N GLU A 98 14.10 -14.25 15.25
CA GLU A 98 15.33 -14.47 14.50
C GLU A 98 15.02 -14.63 13.01
N ASN A 99 15.92 -14.15 12.14
CA ASN A 99 15.74 -14.17 10.70
C ASN A 99 14.44 -13.47 10.23
N VAL A 100 14.07 -12.40 10.93
CA VAL A 100 12.83 -11.66 10.71
C VAL A 100 12.69 -11.18 9.26
N GLY A 101 13.80 -10.72 8.65
CA GLY A 101 13.84 -10.33 7.25
C GLY A 101 13.48 -11.47 6.28
N ASN A 102 13.92 -12.70 6.55
CA ASN A 102 13.55 -13.87 5.74
C ASN A 102 12.06 -14.17 5.87
N LYS A 103 11.54 -14.17 7.10
CA LYS A 103 10.11 -14.38 7.35
C LYS A 103 9.23 -13.33 6.66
N LEU A 104 9.66 -12.07 6.69
CA LEU A 104 8.98 -10.98 6.01
C LEU A 104 8.95 -11.20 4.48
N VAL A 105 10.07 -11.59 3.89
CA VAL A 105 10.18 -11.90 2.46
C VAL A 105 9.30 -13.11 2.08
N GLU A 106 9.26 -14.16 2.92
CA GLU A 106 8.36 -15.30 2.72
C GLU A 106 6.90 -14.85 2.70
N ALA A 107 6.49 -13.98 3.64
CA ALA A 107 5.14 -13.42 3.67
C ALA A 107 4.83 -12.60 2.42
N PHE A 108 5.75 -11.73 1.98
CA PHE A 108 5.58 -10.95 0.76
C PHE A 108 5.40 -11.83 -0.48
N ILE A 109 6.22 -12.86 -0.64
CA ILE A 109 6.12 -13.80 -1.76
C ILE A 109 4.79 -14.56 -1.72
N ALA A 110 4.38 -15.04 -0.54
CA ALA A 110 3.12 -15.76 -0.39
C ALA A 110 1.91 -14.88 -0.75
N ILE A 111 1.90 -13.62 -0.32
CA ILE A 111 0.85 -12.66 -0.64
C ILE A 111 0.83 -12.35 -2.14
N GLU A 112 1.98 -12.09 -2.76
CA GLU A 112 2.07 -11.84 -4.20
C GLU A 112 1.53 -13.02 -5.01
N GLN A 113 1.88 -14.25 -4.65
CA GLN A 113 1.44 -15.48 -5.33
C GLN A 113 -0.06 -15.76 -5.15
N ALA A 114 -0.63 -15.40 -4.00
CA ALA A 114 -2.06 -15.56 -3.73
C ALA A 114 -2.93 -14.53 -4.48
N ASN A 115 -2.33 -13.45 -4.99
CA ASN A 115 -3.03 -12.33 -5.61
C ASN A 115 -2.49 -12.04 -7.03
N PRO A 116 -2.64 -12.97 -7.97
CA PRO A 116 -2.21 -12.73 -9.35
C PRO A 116 -3.09 -11.67 -10.02
N ALA A 117 -2.53 -10.94 -11.00
CA ALA A 117 -3.31 -10.04 -11.82
C ALA A 117 -4.39 -10.81 -12.60
N LYS A 118 -5.57 -10.20 -12.74
CA LYS A 118 -6.64 -10.71 -13.61
C LYS A 118 -6.34 -10.31 -15.06
N GLU A 119 -6.56 -11.21 -16.00
CA GLU A 119 -6.45 -10.89 -17.40
C GLU A 119 -7.84 -10.55 -17.96
N MET A 120 -8.02 -9.31 -18.44
CA MET A 120 -9.24 -8.83 -19.06
C MET A 120 -8.88 -8.12 -20.36
N ASP A 121 -9.48 -8.53 -21.48
CA ASP A 121 -9.25 -7.96 -22.81
C ASP A 121 -7.75 -7.84 -23.20
N GLY A 122 -6.94 -8.85 -22.81
CA GLY A 122 -5.50 -8.85 -23.08
C GLY A 122 -4.68 -7.91 -22.20
N ARG A 123 -5.25 -7.40 -21.10
CA ARG A 123 -4.60 -6.51 -20.14
C ARG A 123 -4.54 -7.16 -18.77
N LYS A 124 -3.45 -6.90 -18.04
CA LYS A 124 -3.33 -7.28 -16.64
C LYS A 124 -3.98 -6.19 -15.76
N ILE A 125 -4.97 -6.56 -14.98
CA ILE A 125 -5.70 -5.67 -14.09
C ILE A 125 -5.46 -6.08 -12.63
N GLY A 126 -5.15 -5.10 -11.79
CA GLY A 126 -4.85 -5.32 -10.38
C GLY A 126 -3.65 -6.25 -10.17
N GLY A 127 -3.75 -7.13 -9.18
CA GLY A 127 -2.72 -8.09 -8.80
C GLY A 127 -1.58 -7.49 -7.98
N LEU A 128 -0.91 -8.33 -7.19
CA LEU A 128 0.14 -7.90 -6.27
C LEU A 128 1.55 -8.35 -6.69
N GLU A 129 1.72 -8.98 -7.87
CA GLU A 129 3.01 -9.45 -8.34
C GLU A 129 4.06 -8.33 -8.32
N GLY A 130 5.16 -8.51 -7.57
CA GLY A 130 6.24 -7.54 -7.42
C GLY A 130 5.89 -6.25 -6.67
N ILE A 131 4.73 -6.17 -6.02
CA ILE A 131 4.27 -4.93 -5.34
C ILE A 131 5.17 -4.55 -4.17
N PHE A 132 5.73 -5.52 -3.46
CA PHE A 132 6.63 -5.24 -2.34
C PHE A 132 8.06 -4.84 -2.78
N GLY A 133 8.30 -4.70 -4.08
CA GLY A 133 9.59 -4.30 -4.62
C GLY A 133 10.70 -5.33 -4.44
N PRO A 134 11.98 -4.88 -4.50
CA PRO A 134 13.14 -5.75 -4.30
C PRO A 134 13.18 -6.34 -2.89
N LYS A 135 13.44 -7.64 -2.78
CA LYS A 135 13.37 -8.39 -1.51
C LYS A 135 14.74 -8.67 -0.87
N ASP A 136 15.81 -8.56 -1.65
CA ASP A 136 17.20 -8.82 -1.22
C ASP A 136 17.69 -7.88 -0.13
N GLY A 137 17.19 -6.65 -0.09
CA GLY A 137 17.50 -5.68 0.96
C GLY A 137 17.07 -6.17 2.35
N TRP A 138 15.93 -6.85 2.47
CA TRP A 138 15.38 -7.34 3.72
C TRP A 138 16.18 -8.51 4.33
N THR A 139 16.79 -9.35 3.50
CA THR A 139 17.58 -10.51 3.93
C THR A 139 19.05 -10.18 4.15
N ASN A 140 19.50 -9.00 3.74
CA ASN A 140 20.88 -8.54 3.92
C ASN A 140 21.08 -7.98 5.34
N LYS A 141 21.54 -8.84 6.27
CA LYS A 141 21.76 -8.47 7.68
C LYS A 141 22.81 -7.36 7.91
N ALA A 142 23.65 -7.07 6.93
CA ALA A 142 24.60 -5.95 7.01
C ALA A 142 23.92 -4.60 6.76
N LYS A 143 22.89 -4.56 5.91
CA LYS A 143 22.09 -3.39 5.61
C LYS A 143 20.90 -3.25 6.57
N MET A 144 20.20 -4.38 6.82
CA MET A 144 18.96 -4.45 7.58
C MET A 144 19.05 -5.58 8.62
N PRO A 145 19.71 -5.37 9.75
CA PRO A 145 19.79 -6.37 10.81
C PRO A 145 18.43 -6.60 11.48
N ASP A 146 18.22 -7.81 12.04
CA ASP A 146 16.93 -8.23 12.60
C ASP A 146 16.36 -7.24 13.63
N ASN A 147 17.23 -6.64 14.48
CA ASN A 147 16.79 -5.67 15.48
C ASN A 147 16.16 -4.40 14.87
N ILE A 148 16.62 -3.95 13.70
CA ILE A 148 16.04 -2.81 13.01
C ILE A 148 14.67 -3.19 12.42
N ILE A 149 14.57 -4.35 11.76
CA ILE A 149 13.30 -4.85 11.22
C ILE A 149 12.29 -5.03 12.35
N THR A 150 12.70 -5.66 13.47
CA THR A 150 11.83 -5.84 14.64
C THR A 150 11.36 -4.50 15.19
N SER A 151 12.25 -3.50 15.30
CA SER A 151 11.86 -2.16 15.76
C SER A 151 10.83 -1.51 14.85
N LEU A 152 10.99 -1.63 13.53
CA LEU A 152 10.01 -1.13 12.56
C LEU A 152 8.67 -1.86 12.69
N ILE A 153 8.68 -3.20 12.80
CA ILE A 153 7.46 -3.99 13.00
C ILE A 153 6.75 -3.57 14.29
N GLU A 154 7.49 -3.38 15.40
CA GLU A 154 6.91 -2.93 16.67
C GLU A 154 6.36 -1.49 16.57
N ASP A 155 7.03 -0.60 15.85
CA ASP A 155 6.50 0.74 15.62
C ASP A 155 5.18 0.70 14.84
N PHE A 156 5.15 -0.03 13.72
CA PHE A 156 3.91 -0.21 12.95
C PHE A 156 2.82 -0.96 13.70
N SER A 157 3.18 -1.76 14.70
CA SER A 157 2.23 -2.49 15.55
C SER A 157 1.58 -1.65 16.64
N LYS A 158 2.00 -0.40 16.84
CA LYS A 158 1.39 0.53 17.82
C LYS A 158 -0.03 0.94 17.43
N TYR A 159 -0.36 0.87 16.15
CA TYR A 159 -1.67 1.27 15.62
C TYR A 159 -2.28 0.17 14.77
N THR A 160 -3.60 0.12 14.78
CA THR A 160 -4.38 -0.68 13.84
C THR A 160 -4.67 0.19 12.62
N LEU A 161 -4.36 -0.33 11.44
CA LEU A 161 -4.59 0.33 10.16
C LEU A 161 -5.76 -0.33 9.39
N SER A 162 -6.81 -0.76 10.11
CA SER A 162 -8.04 -1.31 9.54
C SER A 162 -8.90 -0.23 8.90
N LEU A 163 -9.96 -0.60 8.19
CA LEU A 163 -10.88 0.38 7.58
C LEU A 163 -11.62 1.22 8.62
N LYS A 164 -11.91 0.65 9.81
CA LYS A 164 -12.56 1.36 10.91
C LYS A 164 -11.64 2.33 11.62
N ALA A 165 -10.39 1.89 11.90
CA ALA A 165 -9.42 2.71 12.61
C ALA A 165 -8.80 3.80 11.72
N CYS A 166 -8.66 3.53 10.43
CA CYS A 166 -8.06 4.41 9.44
C CYS A 166 -8.79 4.27 8.10
N PRO A 167 -9.78 5.11 7.80
CA PRO A 167 -10.48 5.12 6.52
C PRO A 167 -9.54 5.23 5.31
N ALA A 168 -9.98 4.74 4.14
CA ALA A 168 -9.13 4.65 2.95
C ALA A 168 -8.64 6.03 2.47
N ASP A 169 -9.48 7.07 2.58
CA ASP A 169 -9.15 8.44 2.21
C ASP A 169 -8.07 9.05 3.13
N GLU A 170 -8.11 8.77 4.43
CA GLU A 170 -7.07 9.20 5.38
C GLU A 170 -5.76 8.45 5.14
N MET A 171 -5.82 7.14 4.90
CA MET A 171 -4.66 6.33 4.54
C MET A 171 -4.01 6.83 3.26
N GLY A 172 -4.79 7.10 2.22
CA GLY A 172 -4.31 7.65 0.96
C GLY A 172 -3.61 9.00 1.15
N GLN A 173 -4.22 9.91 1.94
CA GLN A 173 -3.61 11.21 2.26
C GLN A 173 -2.30 11.09 3.04
N ALA A 174 -2.21 10.14 4.00
CA ALA A 174 -0.99 9.90 4.75
C ALA A 174 0.11 9.29 3.88
N TYR A 175 -0.26 8.39 2.96
CA TYR A 175 0.66 7.82 1.99
C TYR A 175 1.24 8.89 1.06
N GLU A 176 0.41 9.75 0.49
CA GLU A 176 0.86 10.88 -0.34
C GLU A 176 1.75 11.87 0.44
N TYR A 177 1.45 12.10 1.72
CA TYR A 177 2.31 12.90 2.58
C TYR A 177 3.72 12.30 2.69
N LEU A 178 3.83 10.97 2.88
CA LEU A 178 5.13 10.29 2.92
C LEU A 178 5.86 10.38 1.58
N VAL A 179 5.17 10.18 0.47
CA VAL A 179 5.76 10.33 -0.87
C VAL A 179 6.37 11.73 -1.02
N GLY A 180 5.62 12.77 -0.65
CA GLY A 180 6.12 14.15 -0.66
C GLY A 180 7.33 14.36 0.26
N LYS A 181 7.27 13.83 1.49
CA LYS A 181 8.38 13.96 2.46
C LYS A 181 9.67 13.28 2.00
N PHE A 182 9.58 12.08 1.42
CA PHE A 182 10.75 11.40 0.88
C PHE A 182 11.31 12.11 -0.36
N ALA A 183 10.45 12.77 -1.15
CA ALA A 183 10.90 13.61 -2.25
C ALA A 183 11.67 14.84 -1.76
N ASP A 184 11.19 15.50 -0.71
CA ASP A 184 11.85 16.68 -0.11
C ASP A 184 13.21 16.32 0.52
N ASP A 185 13.29 15.21 1.27
CA ASP A 185 14.51 14.80 2.00
C ASP A 185 15.62 14.28 1.08
N ALA A 186 15.27 13.66 -0.07
CA ALA A 186 16.24 13.15 -1.02
C ALA A 186 16.82 14.21 -1.98
N GLY A 187 16.41 15.48 -1.86
CA GLY A 187 16.89 16.60 -2.67
C GLY A 187 16.45 16.53 -4.14
N ASN A 188 17.16 17.25 -5.04
CA ASN A 188 16.76 17.41 -6.44
C ASN A 188 16.57 16.09 -7.24
N THR A 189 17.18 14.99 -6.81
CA THR A 189 17.04 13.68 -7.47
C THR A 189 15.70 12.99 -7.18
N ALA A 190 14.98 13.39 -6.14
CA ALA A 190 13.69 12.79 -5.79
C ALA A 190 12.49 13.59 -6.30
N GLN A 191 12.69 14.78 -6.82
CA GLN A 191 11.64 15.58 -7.48
C GLN A 191 11.09 14.89 -8.75
N GLU A 192 11.76 13.89 -9.28
CA GLU A 192 11.31 13.09 -10.42
C GLU A 192 9.97 12.36 -10.14
N PHE A 193 9.58 12.21 -8.88
CA PHE A 193 8.42 11.39 -8.48
C PHE A 193 7.24 12.18 -7.91
N TYR A 194 7.38 13.50 -7.75
CA TYR A 194 6.35 14.29 -7.07
C TYR A 194 6.01 15.56 -7.81
N THR A 195 4.84 15.58 -8.41
CA THR A 195 4.27 16.79 -9.02
C THR A 195 3.56 17.62 -7.95
N ASN A 196 3.73 18.95 -7.97
CA ASN A 196 3.09 19.85 -7.02
C ASN A 196 1.57 19.63 -7.00
N ARG A 197 1.01 19.43 -5.79
CA ARG A 197 -0.41 19.11 -5.58
C ARG A 197 -1.37 20.12 -6.19
N THR A 198 -1.02 21.42 -6.15
CA THR A 198 -1.84 22.47 -6.75
C THR A 198 -1.92 22.32 -8.28
N VAL A 199 -0.81 21.93 -8.91
CA VAL A 199 -0.76 21.66 -10.36
C VAL A 199 -1.60 20.43 -10.69
N VAL A 200 -1.45 19.35 -9.93
CA VAL A 200 -2.22 18.11 -10.12
C VAL A 200 -3.73 18.36 -9.95
N GLN A 201 -4.11 19.12 -8.92
CA GLN A 201 -5.49 19.53 -8.70
C GLN A 201 -6.03 20.34 -9.89
N LEU A 202 -5.26 21.33 -10.35
CA LEU A 202 -5.65 22.13 -11.53
C LEU A 202 -5.82 21.27 -12.77
N MET A 203 -4.96 20.29 -12.99
CA MET A 203 -5.08 19.38 -14.14
C MET A 203 -6.35 18.54 -14.05
N ALA A 204 -6.68 17.99 -12.88
CA ALA A 204 -7.93 17.25 -12.68
C ALA A 204 -9.19 18.13 -12.92
N GLU A 205 -9.15 19.39 -12.46
CA GLU A 205 -10.22 20.37 -12.69
C GLU A 205 -10.37 20.77 -14.18
N ILE A 206 -9.29 20.76 -14.94
CA ILE A 206 -9.33 21.02 -16.40
C ILE A 206 -9.85 19.80 -17.16
N LEU A 207 -9.38 18.59 -16.80
CA LEU A 207 -9.76 17.34 -17.46
C LEU A 207 -11.24 17.00 -17.24
N GLN A 208 -11.76 17.28 -16.04
CA GLN A 208 -13.14 16.98 -15.65
C GLN A 208 -13.57 15.54 -15.99
N PRO A 209 -12.86 14.52 -15.50
CA PRO A 209 -13.21 13.13 -15.81
C PRO A 209 -14.67 12.84 -15.46
N GLN A 210 -15.30 11.94 -16.22
CA GLN A 210 -16.69 11.53 -16.03
C GLN A 210 -16.78 10.05 -15.68
N PRO A 211 -17.85 9.59 -15.00
CA PRO A 211 -18.11 8.17 -14.80
C PRO A 211 -18.10 7.39 -16.13
N ASN A 212 -17.63 6.15 -16.09
CA ASN A 212 -17.46 5.25 -17.25
C ASN A 212 -16.42 5.69 -18.30
N GLU A 213 -15.61 6.70 -18.00
CA GLU A 213 -14.44 7.04 -18.81
C GLU A 213 -13.21 6.25 -18.38
N SER A 214 -12.13 6.37 -19.13
CA SER A 214 -10.80 5.89 -18.73
C SER A 214 -9.85 7.05 -18.53
N ILE A 215 -8.97 6.93 -17.54
CA ILE A 215 -7.90 7.88 -17.26
C ILE A 215 -6.57 7.16 -17.48
N TYR A 216 -5.71 7.79 -18.27
CA TYR A 216 -4.38 7.26 -18.55
C TYR A 216 -3.30 8.31 -18.26
N ASP A 217 -2.32 7.92 -17.46
CA ASP A 217 -1.11 8.71 -17.20
C ASP A 217 0.12 7.96 -17.75
N PRO A 218 0.72 8.44 -18.85
CA PRO A 218 1.85 7.76 -19.52
C PRO A 218 3.16 7.79 -18.71
N THR A 219 3.23 8.60 -17.65
CA THR A 219 4.41 8.77 -16.78
C THR A 219 3.97 8.96 -15.34
N CYS A 220 3.22 7.97 -14.84
CA CYS A 220 2.36 8.17 -13.67
C CYS A 220 3.13 8.38 -12.34
N GLY A 221 4.44 8.13 -12.33
CA GLY A 221 5.23 8.28 -11.12
C GLY A 221 4.63 7.45 -9.97
N SER A 222 4.32 8.08 -8.85
CA SER A 222 3.64 7.46 -7.71
C SER A 222 2.11 7.35 -7.84
N GLY A 223 1.53 7.67 -9.00
CA GLY A 223 0.09 7.59 -9.27
C GLY A 223 -0.74 8.75 -8.71
N GLY A 224 -0.08 9.80 -8.21
CA GLY A 224 -0.79 10.91 -7.55
C GLY A 224 -1.78 11.65 -8.44
N MET A 225 -1.52 11.78 -9.76
CA MET A 225 -2.44 12.40 -10.70
C MET A 225 -3.69 11.53 -10.92
N LEU A 226 -3.51 10.21 -11.05
CA LEU A 226 -4.60 9.26 -11.19
C LEU A 226 -5.54 9.32 -9.98
N VAL A 227 -4.98 9.31 -8.76
CA VAL A 227 -5.75 9.44 -7.51
C VAL A 227 -6.51 10.76 -7.48
N LYS A 228 -5.92 11.89 -7.88
CA LYS A 228 -6.60 13.19 -7.87
C LYS A 228 -7.74 13.31 -8.88
N CYS A 229 -7.63 12.64 -10.02
CA CYS A 229 -8.76 12.54 -10.95
C CYS A 229 -9.94 11.78 -10.33
N LEU A 230 -9.68 10.72 -9.55
CA LEU A 230 -10.71 9.99 -8.82
C LEU A 230 -11.29 10.82 -7.66
N ASP A 231 -10.44 11.56 -6.92
CA ASP A 231 -10.88 12.48 -5.86
C ASP A 231 -11.80 13.59 -6.41
N TYR A 232 -11.52 14.08 -7.62
CA TYR A 232 -12.41 15.04 -8.28
C TYR A 232 -13.83 14.49 -8.44
N LEU A 233 -13.97 13.23 -8.85
CA LEU A 233 -15.27 12.56 -8.96
C LEU A 233 -15.91 12.31 -7.60
N ARG A 234 -15.14 11.83 -6.61
CA ARG A 234 -15.59 11.62 -5.23
C ARG A 234 -16.17 12.90 -4.62
N ASN A 235 -15.45 14.01 -4.77
CA ASN A 235 -15.87 15.31 -4.25
C ASN A 235 -17.16 15.84 -4.90
N LYS A 236 -17.47 15.37 -6.11
CA LYS A 236 -18.74 15.66 -6.81
C LYS A 236 -19.84 14.67 -6.50
N GLY A 237 -19.58 13.64 -5.66
CA GLY A 237 -20.55 12.58 -5.41
C GLY A 237 -20.84 11.70 -6.63
N ALA A 238 -19.94 11.68 -7.62
CA ALA A 238 -20.07 10.89 -8.83
C ALA A 238 -19.58 9.45 -8.64
N GLU A 239 -19.99 8.54 -9.51
CA GLU A 239 -19.64 7.11 -9.49
C GLU A 239 -18.20 6.91 -9.97
N TRP A 240 -17.24 7.18 -9.11
CA TRP A 240 -15.80 7.13 -9.43
C TRP A 240 -15.28 5.70 -9.68
N GLN A 241 -15.92 4.66 -9.10
CA GLN A 241 -15.55 3.26 -9.28
C GLN A 241 -15.78 2.75 -10.71
N SER A 242 -16.61 3.45 -11.51
CA SER A 242 -16.84 3.11 -12.91
C SER A 242 -15.72 3.57 -13.84
N VAL A 243 -14.75 4.34 -13.34
CA VAL A 243 -13.62 4.85 -14.13
C VAL A 243 -12.52 3.81 -14.20
N GLN A 244 -12.05 3.52 -15.41
CA GLN A 244 -10.90 2.65 -15.64
C GLN A 244 -9.60 3.45 -15.50
N VAL A 245 -8.67 2.93 -14.69
CA VAL A 245 -7.41 3.61 -14.36
C VAL A 245 -6.23 2.91 -15.01
N PHE A 246 -5.48 3.65 -15.81
CA PHE A 246 -4.28 3.16 -16.50
C PHE A 246 -3.09 4.07 -16.22
N GLY A 247 -1.91 3.48 -16.07
CA GLY A 247 -0.67 4.23 -15.92
C GLY A 247 0.53 3.47 -16.49
N GLN A 248 1.60 4.21 -16.72
CA GLN A 248 2.88 3.65 -17.11
C GLN A 248 4.00 4.34 -16.34
N GLU A 249 4.96 3.55 -15.84
CA GLU A 249 6.11 4.05 -15.09
C GLU A 249 7.31 3.15 -15.37
N VAL A 250 8.44 3.74 -15.76
CA VAL A 250 9.66 3.00 -16.13
C VAL A 250 10.40 2.43 -14.93
N ASN A 251 10.36 3.12 -13.79
CA ASN A 251 11.04 2.68 -12.58
C ASN A 251 10.18 1.67 -11.80
N GLY A 252 10.70 0.44 -11.65
CA GLY A 252 9.96 -0.66 -11.02
C GLY A 252 9.53 -0.38 -9.57
N LEU A 253 10.38 0.28 -8.76
CA LEU A 253 10.01 0.66 -7.39
C LEU A 253 8.90 1.72 -7.40
N THR A 254 9.00 2.72 -8.26
CA THR A 254 7.99 3.79 -8.38
C THR A 254 6.68 3.24 -8.91
N SER A 255 6.71 2.31 -9.86
CA SER A 255 5.52 1.58 -10.33
C SER A 255 4.85 0.80 -9.18
N SER A 256 5.63 0.13 -8.32
CA SER A 256 5.09 -0.54 -7.12
C SER A 256 4.45 0.46 -6.17
N ILE A 257 5.08 1.62 -5.94
CA ILE A 257 4.53 2.71 -5.12
C ILE A 257 3.20 3.23 -5.68
N ALA A 258 3.09 3.39 -7.01
CA ALA A 258 1.85 3.80 -7.66
C ALA A 258 0.71 2.78 -7.44
N ARG A 259 1.01 1.49 -7.58
CA ARG A 259 0.04 0.41 -7.35
C ARG A 259 -0.42 0.37 -5.89
N MET A 260 0.52 0.50 -4.93
CA MET A 260 0.19 0.62 -3.51
C MET A 260 -0.71 1.84 -3.25
N ASN A 261 -0.37 3.00 -3.86
CA ASN A 261 -1.15 4.22 -3.73
C ASN A 261 -2.59 4.03 -4.18
N LEU A 262 -2.82 3.41 -5.33
CA LEU A 262 -4.15 3.12 -5.85
C LEU A 262 -4.93 2.19 -4.90
N TYR A 263 -4.34 1.07 -4.46
CA TYR A 263 -4.98 0.17 -3.49
C TYR A 263 -5.31 0.87 -2.17
N LEU A 264 -4.40 1.68 -1.63
CA LEU A 264 -4.62 2.41 -0.37
C LEU A 264 -5.72 3.46 -0.49
N ASN A 265 -5.97 3.96 -1.69
CA ASN A 265 -7.10 4.84 -2.01
C ASN A 265 -8.38 4.07 -2.41
N GLY A 266 -8.43 2.75 -2.23
CA GLY A 266 -9.60 1.92 -2.50
C GLY A 266 -9.86 1.66 -3.99
N VAL A 267 -8.85 1.84 -4.84
CA VAL A 267 -8.92 1.53 -6.28
C VAL A 267 -8.40 0.12 -6.49
N GLU A 268 -9.22 -0.78 -7.00
CA GLU A 268 -8.89 -2.17 -7.23
C GLU A 268 -8.75 -2.50 -8.73
N ASP A 269 -9.51 -1.77 -9.57
CA ASP A 269 -9.54 -1.95 -11.01
C ASP A 269 -8.62 -0.93 -11.70
N PHE A 270 -7.35 -1.30 -11.83
CA PHE A 270 -6.35 -0.48 -12.50
C PHE A 270 -5.30 -1.34 -13.22
N SER A 271 -4.61 -0.73 -14.16
CA SER A 271 -3.45 -1.34 -14.84
C SER A 271 -2.29 -0.35 -14.88
N ILE A 272 -1.20 -0.67 -14.16
CA ILE A 272 0.05 0.10 -14.17
C ILE A 272 1.14 -0.75 -14.84
N ALA A 273 1.54 -0.35 -16.03
CA ALA A 273 2.63 -0.98 -16.76
C ALA A 273 3.99 -0.48 -16.27
N CYS A 274 4.92 -1.41 -16.00
CA CYS A 274 6.32 -1.05 -15.74
C CYS A 274 7.09 -1.11 -17.05
N ALA A 275 7.11 0.01 -17.78
CA ALA A 275 7.70 0.10 -19.13
C ALA A 275 8.06 1.54 -19.49
N ASP A 276 8.93 1.71 -20.48
CA ASP A 276 9.27 3.02 -21.05
C ASP A 276 8.18 3.45 -22.04
N THR A 277 7.58 4.60 -21.80
CA THR A 277 6.50 5.16 -22.62
C THR A 277 6.98 5.58 -24.02
N LEU A 278 8.28 5.81 -24.19
CA LEU A 278 8.86 6.23 -25.47
C LEU A 278 9.21 5.03 -26.38
N GLU A 279 9.25 3.82 -25.82
CA GLU A 279 9.57 2.60 -26.58
C GLU A 279 8.33 1.85 -27.12
N HIS A 280 7.10 2.26 -26.71
CA HIS A 280 5.86 1.54 -27.07
C HIS A 280 4.74 2.50 -27.52
#